data_fc24ddfaba89388d49a2f129f83b646e
#
_entry.id   fc24ddfaba89388d49a2f129f83b646e
#
_cell.length_a   1.000
_cell.length_b   1.000
_cell.length_c   1.000
_cell.angle_alpha   90.00
_cell.angle_beta   90.00
_cell.angle_gamma   90.00
#
_symmetry.space_group_name_H-M   'P 1'
#
loop_
_entity.id
_entity.type
_entity.pdbx_description
1 polymer ?
#
loop_
_entity_poly.entity_id
_entity_poly.type
_entity_poly.pdbx_seq_one_letter_code
_entity_poly.pdbx_strand_id
1 'polypeptide(L)'
;HIGGGKVNIARLMLQEFHKNSDSDYDLTADFVPSTLKTGLQYIKMGYTSCFEPAVLPINARQSHAEMADTPFIDKGGYALLGNDDFLLDLISRGAHQSEINDYVAFILKATQCIGIKVVNPGGINAFKFNQRALDVDENSVRYKITPRKIVRVLARAVYELGVPHPLHVHCSNLGVPGNFKSTIETIKAAEGLPVHITHIQFHSYGNNGDRNFSSASAEITEYINKIPNLTCDVGQVLFGQTATMSGDSMKQHANHSHAHPDKWLCMDIECEAGCGVVPFKYTDQSFVNALQWAIGLETFLLTEDPDKIFLTTDHPNGAPFTSYPHLIKLLMD
;
A
#
# COMPACT_ATOMS: atom_id res chain seq x y z
N HIS A 1 5.55 -4.95 4.44
CA HIS A 1 5.46 -4.90 5.91
C HIS A 1 6.52 -5.76 6.56
N ILE A 2 7.22 -5.26 7.57
CA ILE A 2 8.26 -5.97 8.31
C ILE A 2 7.90 -6.16 9.79
N GLY A 3 7.00 -5.37 10.31
CA GLY A 3 6.54 -5.39 11.69
C GLY A 3 5.20 -4.67 11.84
N GLY A 4 4.79 -4.43 13.08
CA GLY A 4 3.50 -3.83 13.39
C GLY A 4 2.35 -4.81 13.20
N GLY A 5 1.50 -4.98 14.11
CA GLY A 5 0.42 -5.97 14.24
C GLY A 5 -0.17 -6.61 12.97
N LYS A 6 -0.05 -5.98 11.81
CA LYS A 6 -0.58 -6.50 10.53
C LYS A 6 0.12 -7.78 10.05
N VAL A 7 1.46 -7.85 10.16
CA VAL A 7 2.22 -9.06 9.82
C VAL A 7 1.88 -10.19 10.79
N ASN A 8 1.75 -9.89 12.07
CA ASN A 8 1.37 -10.87 13.08
C ASN A 8 -0.08 -11.37 12.87
N ILE A 9 -1.00 -10.48 12.53
CA ILE A 9 -2.38 -10.86 12.17
C ILE A 9 -2.38 -11.81 10.97
N ALA A 10 -1.65 -11.48 9.91
CA ALA A 10 -1.52 -12.32 8.73
C ALA A 10 -1.02 -13.72 9.09
N ARG A 11 0.00 -13.82 9.95
CA ARG A 11 0.53 -15.11 10.43
C ARG A 11 -0.50 -15.90 11.24
N LEU A 12 -1.22 -15.25 12.14
CA LEU A 12 -2.24 -15.91 12.95
C LEU A 12 -3.38 -16.44 12.09
N MET A 13 -3.83 -15.69 11.11
CA MET A 13 -4.90 -16.11 10.20
C MET A 13 -4.49 -17.25 9.27
N LEU A 14 -3.20 -17.37 8.96
CA LEU A 14 -2.69 -18.40 8.10
C LEU A 14 -2.42 -19.74 8.83
N GLN A 15 -2.57 -19.83 10.15
CA GLN A 15 -2.34 -21.06 10.91
C GLN A 15 -3.17 -22.26 10.42
N GLU A 16 -4.45 -22.03 10.09
CA GLU A 16 -5.33 -23.09 9.58
C GLU A 16 -4.91 -23.56 8.18
N PHE A 17 -4.35 -22.67 7.37
CA PHE A 17 -3.83 -22.99 6.06
C PHE A 17 -2.65 -23.97 6.13
N HIS A 18 -1.86 -23.89 7.19
CA HIS A 18 -0.70 -24.77 7.41
C HIS A 18 -1.05 -26.15 7.92
N LYS A 19 -2.07 -26.27 8.74
CA LYS A 19 -2.48 -27.56 9.32
C LYS A 19 -2.86 -28.62 8.27
N ASN A 20 -3.16 -28.20 7.06
CA ASN A 20 -3.60 -29.06 5.98
C ASN A 20 -2.52 -29.32 4.92
N SER A 21 -1.28 -28.87 5.13
CA SER A 21 -0.20 -29.13 4.20
C SER A 21 0.67 -30.27 4.73
N ASP A 22 0.76 -31.37 3.99
CA ASP A 22 1.69 -32.48 4.24
C ASP A 22 3.15 -32.11 3.93
N SER A 23 3.46 -30.84 3.76
CA SER A 23 4.81 -30.38 3.46
C SER A 23 5.55 -30.06 4.75
N ASP A 24 6.79 -30.56 4.86
CA ASP A 24 7.75 -30.18 5.92
C ASP A 24 8.16 -28.68 5.87
N TYR A 25 7.59 -27.91 4.96
CA TYR A 25 7.81 -26.47 4.83
C TYR A 25 6.83 -25.70 5.70
N ASP A 26 7.37 -24.90 6.59
CA ASP A 26 6.63 -23.85 7.29
C ASP A 26 6.25 -22.75 6.26
N LEU A 27 5.12 -22.93 5.60
CA LEU A 27 4.62 -22.01 4.56
C LEU A 27 4.43 -20.58 5.11
N THR A 28 4.06 -20.42 6.39
CA THR A 28 4.02 -19.08 7.00
C THR A 28 5.40 -18.44 7.04
N ALA A 29 6.42 -19.22 7.23
CA ALA A 29 7.78 -18.72 7.27
C ALA A 29 8.26 -18.25 5.89
N ASP A 30 7.65 -18.73 4.81
CA ASP A 30 8.05 -18.40 3.44
C ASP A 30 7.36 -17.14 2.92
N PHE A 31 6.05 -16.95 3.13
CA PHE A 31 5.35 -15.77 2.66
C PHE A 31 4.99 -14.73 3.73
N VAL A 32 4.94 -15.11 5.00
CA VAL A 32 4.84 -14.17 6.13
C VAL A 32 5.83 -14.58 7.23
N PRO A 33 7.13 -14.35 7.06
CA PRO A 33 8.15 -14.78 8.01
C PRO A 33 8.05 -14.03 9.36
N SER A 34 8.65 -14.60 10.40
CA SER A 34 8.83 -13.90 11.67
C SER A 34 9.76 -12.69 11.51
N THR A 35 9.67 -11.70 12.40
CA THR A 35 10.57 -10.54 12.40
C THR A 35 12.04 -10.94 12.44
N LEU A 36 12.41 -11.93 13.28
CA LEU A 36 13.76 -12.46 13.32
C LEU A 36 14.18 -13.07 11.96
N LYS A 37 13.33 -13.91 11.37
CA LYS A 37 13.60 -14.57 10.09
C LYS A 37 13.65 -13.55 8.95
N THR A 38 12.84 -12.50 9.02
CA THR A 38 12.81 -11.40 8.04
C THR A 38 14.19 -10.76 7.89
N GLY A 39 14.84 -10.37 8.98
CA GLY A 39 16.18 -9.77 8.91
C GLY A 39 17.22 -10.69 8.28
N LEU A 40 17.21 -11.97 8.65
CA LEU A 40 18.11 -12.97 8.06
C LEU A 40 17.87 -13.17 6.56
N GLN A 41 16.62 -13.13 6.12
CA GLN A 41 16.28 -13.26 4.71
C GLN A 41 16.69 -12.02 3.91
N TYR A 42 16.43 -10.82 4.42
CA TYR A 42 16.84 -9.58 3.76
C TYR A 42 18.35 -9.52 3.54
N ILE A 43 19.15 -9.85 4.56
CA ILE A 43 20.61 -9.81 4.42
C ILE A 43 21.14 -10.84 3.41
N LYS A 44 20.52 -12.03 3.32
CA LYS A 44 20.85 -13.03 2.30
C LYS A 44 20.60 -12.53 0.88
N MET A 45 19.65 -11.61 0.68
CA MET A 45 19.34 -10.99 -0.60
C MET A 45 20.15 -9.72 -0.86
N GLY A 46 21.02 -9.31 0.09
CA GLY A 46 21.88 -8.13 -0.07
C GLY A 46 21.21 -6.80 0.35
N TYR A 47 20.04 -6.83 0.98
CA TYR A 47 19.41 -5.62 1.53
C TYR A 47 20.13 -5.16 2.79
N THR A 48 20.28 -3.85 2.93
CA THR A 48 20.88 -3.19 4.10
C THR A 48 19.84 -2.54 5.00
N SER A 49 18.68 -2.21 4.45
CA SER A 49 17.60 -1.55 5.17
C SER A 49 16.22 -1.97 4.68
N CYS A 50 15.23 -1.87 5.57
CA CYS A 50 13.83 -2.03 5.20
C CYS A 50 12.93 -1.16 6.10
N PHE A 51 11.74 -0.84 5.60
CA PHE A 51 10.85 0.10 6.25
C PHE A 51 9.45 -0.48 6.37
N GLU A 52 8.83 -0.29 7.55
CA GLU A 52 7.41 -0.58 7.75
C GLU A 52 6.59 0.59 7.19
N PRO A 53 5.78 0.37 6.14
CA PRO A 53 5.11 1.47 5.44
C PRO A 53 3.85 1.98 6.15
N ALA A 54 3.39 1.35 7.23
CA ALA A 54 2.09 1.67 7.83
C ALA A 54 2.07 1.47 9.35
N VAL A 55 2.84 2.29 10.05
CA VAL A 55 2.85 2.31 11.53
C VAL A 55 1.66 3.13 12.02
N LEU A 56 0.69 2.47 12.64
CA LEU A 56 -0.39 3.17 13.35
C LEU A 56 0.19 3.92 14.54
N PRO A 57 -0.11 5.22 14.74
CA PRO A 57 0.44 5.98 15.87
C PRO A 57 0.22 5.32 17.23
N ILE A 58 -0.95 4.74 17.46
CA ILE A 58 -1.28 4.03 18.71
C ILE A 58 -0.42 2.77 18.92
N ASN A 59 0.06 2.13 17.86
CA ASN A 59 0.86 0.92 17.90
C ASN A 59 2.36 1.16 17.65
N ALA A 60 2.81 2.41 17.59
CA ALA A 60 4.18 2.74 17.21
C ALA A 60 5.22 2.06 18.11
N ARG A 61 5.00 2.06 19.42
CA ARG A 61 5.90 1.39 20.39
C ARG A 61 6.03 -0.10 20.11
N GLN A 62 4.92 -0.78 19.83
CA GLN A 62 4.93 -2.21 19.50
C GLN A 62 5.65 -2.45 18.17
N SER A 63 5.37 -1.63 17.15
CA SER A 63 6.03 -1.72 15.85
C SER A 63 7.55 -1.58 15.99
N HIS A 64 8.03 -0.64 16.79
CA HIS A 64 9.47 -0.50 17.06
C HIS A 64 10.05 -1.68 17.82
N ALA A 65 9.33 -2.24 18.79
CA ALA A 65 9.76 -3.45 19.48
C ALA A 65 9.91 -4.64 18.52
N GLU A 66 8.94 -4.85 17.64
CA GLU A 66 9.01 -5.89 16.61
C GLU A 66 10.15 -5.64 15.61
N MET A 67 10.36 -4.39 15.18
CA MET A 67 11.49 -4.02 14.33
C MET A 67 12.84 -4.23 15.03
N ALA A 68 12.91 -4.01 16.35
CA ALA A 68 14.13 -4.28 17.13
C ALA A 68 14.51 -5.78 17.10
N ASP A 69 13.53 -6.67 17.02
CA ASP A 69 13.75 -8.11 16.89
C ASP A 69 14.15 -8.53 15.46
N THR A 70 14.15 -7.62 14.51
CA THR A 70 14.58 -7.88 13.12
C THR A 70 16.09 -7.60 13.02
N PRO A 71 16.95 -8.64 12.94
CA PRO A 71 18.40 -8.44 13.04
C PRO A 71 19.02 -7.96 11.72
N PHE A 72 20.23 -7.39 11.83
CA PHE A 72 21.22 -7.17 10.78
C PHE A 72 20.89 -6.10 9.73
N ILE A 73 19.71 -5.54 9.70
CA ILE A 73 19.32 -4.50 8.75
C ILE A 73 18.90 -3.23 9.48
N ASP A 74 19.08 -2.08 8.84
CA ASP A 74 18.51 -0.83 9.31
C ASP A 74 17.00 -0.81 9.11
N LYS A 75 16.28 -0.21 10.05
CA LYS A 75 14.82 -0.23 10.07
C LYS A 75 14.25 1.13 10.43
N GLY A 76 13.12 1.44 9.83
CA GLY A 76 12.33 2.61 10.13
C GLY A 76 10.87 2.37 9.79
N GLY A 77 10.04 3.37 10.01
CA GLY A 77 8.62 3.27 9.68
C GLY A 77 8.04 4.59 9.23
N TYR A 78 6.91 4.50 8.53
CA TYR A 78 6.08 5.64 8.15
C TYR A 78 4.84 5.67 9.03
N ALA A 79 4.59 6.82 9.68
CA ALA A 79 3.40 7.01 10.48
C ALA A 79 2.16 7.09 9.59
N LEU A 80 1.18 6.23 9.87
CA LEU A 80 -0.06 6.18 9.11
C LEU A 80 -0.98 7.32 9.56
N LEU A 81 -1.18 8.29 8.68
CA LEU A 81 -2.16 9.37 8.81
C LEU A 81 -3.15 9.33 7.65
N GLY A 82 -4.03 10.33 7.53
CA GLY A 82 -5.01 10.43 6.45
C GLY A 82 -6.35 9.75 6.73
N ASN A 83 -6.41 8.95 7.81
CA ASN A 83 -7.65 8.39 8.37
C ASN A 83 -7.75 8.63 9.89
N ASP A 84 -6.81 9.39 10.44
CA ASP A 84 -6.78 9.76 11.84
C ASP A 84 -7.87 10.76 12.18
N ASP A 85 -8.68 10.44 13.19
CA ASP A 85 -9.88 11.23 13.52
C ASP A 85 -9.54 12.67 13.92
N PHE A 86 -8.41 12.89 14.61
CA PHE A 86 -8.02 14.23 15.02
C PHE A 86 -7.56 15.08 13.83
N LEU A 87 -6.77 14.49 12.92
CA LEU A 87 -6.37 15.16 11.68
C LEU A 87 -7.60 15.50 10.83
N LEU A 88 -8.52 14.55 10.67
CA LEU A 88 -9.73 14.77 9.86
C LEU A 88 -10.63 15.85 10.46
N ASP A 89 -10.70 15.96 11.80
CA ASP A 89 -11.39 17.05 12.48
C ASP A 89 -10.72 18.40 12.25
N LEU A 90 -9.39 18.47 12.38
CA LEU A 90 -8.62 19.68 12.04
C LEU A 90 -8.95 20.18 10.62
N ILE A 91 -8.90 19.28 9.65
CA ILE A 91 -9.18 19.60 8.25
C ILE A 91 -10.64 20.03 8.05
N SER A 92 -11.57 19.35 8.72
CA SER A 92 -13.02 19.61 8.62
C SER A 92 -13.39 20.98 9.13
N ARG A 93 -12.84 21.39 10.27
CA ARG A 93 -13.09 22.73 10.85
C ARG A 93 -12.31 23.86 10.19
N GLY A 94 -11.51 23.55 9.14
CA GLY A 94 -10.74 24.54 8.39
C GLY A 94 -9.54 25.07 9.15
N ALA A 95 -8.88 24.25 9.96
CA ALA A 95 -7.65 24.59 10.67
C ALA A 95 -6.59 25.16 9.71
N HIS A 96 -5.79 26.10 10.18
CA HIS A 96 -4.70 26.66 9.41
C HIS A 96 -3.63 25.60 9.12
N GLN A 97 -2.90 25.72 8.01
CA GLN A 97 -1.87 24.75 7.64
C GLN A 97 -0.82 24.57 8.75
N SER A 98 -0.48 25.64 9.48
CA SER A 98 0.47 25.54 10.60
C SER A 98 0.00 24.61 11.73
N GLU A 99 -1.31 24.58 12.04
CA GLU A 99 -1.86 23.69 13.06
C GLU A 99 -1.76 22.21 12.59
N ILE A 100 -1.96 21.99 11.27
CA ILE A 100 -1.77 20.66 10.66
C ILE A 100 -0.29 20.27 10.70
N ASN A 101 0.62 21.20 10.39
CA ASN A 101 2.05 20.98 10.48
C ASN A 101 2.49 20.61 11.91
N ASP A 102 2.00 21.35 12.90
CA ASP A 102 2.29 21.08 14.31
C ASP A 102 1.84 19.66 14.72
N TYR A 103 0.65 19.25 14.27
CA TYR A 103 0.16 17.91 14.53
C TYR A 103 1.00 16.83 13.81
N VAL A 104 1.35 17.03 12.55
CA VAL A 104 2.22 16.10 11.80
C VAL A 104 3.60 16.00 12.47
N ALA A 105 4.19 17.11 12.88
CA ALA A 105 5.46 17.15 13.61
C ALA A 105 5.36 16.40 14.95
N PHE A 106 4.27 16.60 15.68
CA PHE A 106 4.00 15.87 16.93
C PHE A 106 3.94 14.36 16.67
N ILE A 107 3.19 13.91 15.65
CA ILE A 107 3.08 12.48 15.32
C ILE A 107 4.44 11.90 14.93
N LEU A 108 5.21 12.56 14.08
CA LEU A 108 6.55 12.08 13.71
C LEU A 108 7.46 11.93 14.95
N LYS A 109 7.45 12.92 15.84
CA LYS A 109 8.22 12.88 17.07
C LYS A 109 7.73 11.79 18.04
N ALA A 110 6.42 11.67 18.23
CA ALA A 110 5.83 10.71 19.16
C ALA A 110 5.99 9.25 18.68
N THR A 111 5.89 9.02 17.38
CA THR A 111 6.00 7.68 16.79
C THR A 111 7.44 7.29 16.44
N GLN A 112 8.39 8.23 16.44
CA GLN A 112 9.77 8.02 15.97
C GLN A 112 9.83 7.48 14.52
N CYS A 113 8.82 7.82 13.72
CA CYS A 113 8.76 7.47 12.30
C CYS A 113 9.54 8.49 11.47
N ILE A 114 9.99 8.06 10.28
CA ILE A 114 10.83 8.87 9.39
C ILE A 114 10.04 9.61 8.30
N GLY A 115 8.78 9.30 8.15
CA GLY A 115 7.90 9.90 7.15
C GLY A 115 6.42 9.63 7.43
N ILE A 116 5.57 10.13 6.55
CA ILE A 116 4.11 10.01 6.64
C ILE A 116 3.58 9.12 5.52
N LYS A 117 2.71 8.20 5.89
CA LYS A 117 1.94 7.34 5.00
C LYS A 117 0.48 7.71 5.02
N VAL A 118 -0.12 7.72 3.85
CA VAL A 118 -1.58 7.77 3.66
C VAL A 118 -2.03 6.50 2.98
N VAL A 119 -3.04 5.84 3.51
CA VAL A 119 -3.69 4.68 2.88
C VAL A 119 -5.16 5.03 2.66
N ASN A 120 -5.61 4.95 1.41
CA ASN A 120 -7.00 5.23 1.05
C ASN A 120 -7.53 6.48 1.77
N PRO A 121 -7.09 7.70 1.36
CA PRO A 121 -7.28 8.93 2.13
C PRO A 121 -8.72 9.16 2.56
N GLY A 122 -8.99 9.14 3.85
CA GLY A 122 -10.34 9.26 4.42
C GLY A 122 -11.25 8.05 4.22
N GLY A 123 -10.91 7.12 3.34
CA GLY A 123 -11.77 5.98 2.98
C GLY A 123 -11.90 4.96 4.09
N ILE A 124 -10.82 4.66 4.80
CA ILE A 124 -10.85 3.75 5.95
C ILE A 124 -11.72 4.34 7.08
N ASN A 125 -11.58 5.65 7.33
CA ASN A 125 -12.42 6.34 8.31
C ASN A 125 -13.89 6.38 7.85
N ALA A 126 -14.16 6.69 6.58
CA ALA A 126 -15.50 6.69 6.02
C ALA A 126 -16.21 5.34 6.18
N PHE A 127 -15.47 4.23 6.06
CA PHE A 127 -15.99 2.88 6.29
C PHE A 127 -16.58 2.70 7.69
N LYS A 128 -15.96 3.26 8.73
CA LYS A 128 -16.48 3.26 10.10
C LYS A 128 -17.87 3.91 10.22
N PHE A 129 -18.18 4.83 9.31
CA PHE A 129 -19.45 5.53 9.23
C PHE A 129 -20.36 5.02 8.10
N ASN A 130 -20.20 3.75 7.73
CA ASN A 130 -20.98 3.03 6.74
C ASN A 130 -20.92 3.61 5.30
N GLN A 131 -19.91 4.41 4.99
CA GLN A 131 -19.63 4.85 3.62
C GLN A 131 -18.65 3.88 2.99
N ARG A 132 -19.11 3.07 2.04
CA ARG A 132 -18.38 1.93 1.47
C ARG A 132 -17.53 2.28 0.25
N ALA A 133 -17.63 3.49 -0.25
CA ALA A 133 -16.81 4.01 -1.34
C ALA A 133 -16.56 5.49 -1.11
N LEU A 134 -15.35 5.94 -1.43
CA LEU A 134 -14.96 7.34 -1.36
C LEU A 134 -13.95 7.60 -2.47
N ASP A 135 -14.35 8.35 -3.49
CA ASP A 135 -13.45 8.77 -4.56
C ASP A 135 -12.80 10.11 -4.23
N VAL A 136 -11.81 10.50 -5.01
CA VAL A 136 -10.86 11.59 -4.69
C VAL A 136 -11.57 12.91 -4.39
N ASP A 137 -12.68 13.20 -5.07
CA ASP A 137 -13.45 14.44 -4.92
C ASP A 137 -14.81 14.25 -4.21
N GLU A 138 -15.07 13.06 -3.68
CA GLU A 138 -16.24 12.82 -2.86
C GLU A 138 -16.03 13.27 -1.40
N ASN A 139 -17.06 13.83 -0.80
CA ASN A 139 -17.02 14.17 0.61
C ASN A 139 -17.29 12.95 1.49
N SER A 140 -16.45 12.74 2.50
CA SER A 140 -16.73 11.79 3.56
C SER A 140 -18.01 12.18 4.32
N VAL A 141 -18.83 11.18 4.67
CA VAL A 141 -20.11 11.43 5.37
C VAL A 141 -19.90 12.11 6.71
N ARG A 142 -18.89 11.70 7.46
CA ARG A 142 -18.63 12.19 8.83
C ARG A 142 -18.01 13.58 8.84
N TYR A 143 -16.89 13.76 8.14
CA TYR A 143 -16.06 14.96 8.23
C TYR A 143 -16.32 15.98 7.12
N LYS A 144 -17.09 15.61 6.10
CA LYS A 144 -17.39 16.47 4.93
C LYS A 144 -16.13 17.00 4.21
N ILE A 145 -15.10 16.20 4.18
CA ILE A 145 -13.83 16.48 3.49
C ILE A 145 -13.56 15.44 2.41
N THR A 146 -12.80 15.82 1.40
CA THR A 146 -12.44 14.96 0.26
C THR A 146 -11.06 14.34 0.47
N PRO A 147 -10.78 13.15 -0.11
CA PRO A 147 -9.44 12.61 -0.24
C PRO A 147 -8.43 13.59 -0.81
N ARG A 148 -8.81 14.37 -1.83
CA ARG A 148 -7.98 15.45 -2.40
C ARG A 148 -7.47 16.42 -1.35
N LYS A 149 -8.35 16.89 -0.47
CA LYS A 149 -7.98 17.83 0.59
C LYS A 149 -7.01 17.22 1.59
N ILE A 150 -7.22 15.95 1.93
CA ILE A 150 -6.33 15.20 2.86
C ILE A 150 -4.91 15.09 2.26
N VAL A 151 -4.79 14.62 1.03
CA VAL A 151 -3.50 14.47 0.35
C VAL A 151 -2.79 15.82 0.24
N ARG A 152 -3.50 16.87 -0.18
CA ARG A 152 -2.95 18.22 -0.34
C ARG A 152 -2.34 18.76 0.95
N VAL A 153 -3.08 18.73 2.06
CA VAL A 153 -2.60 19.30 3.33
C VAL A 153 -1.46 18.50 3.93
N LEU A 154 -1.45 17.17 3.75
CA LEU A 154 -0.37 16.32 4.22
C LEU A 154 0.89 16.44 3.36
N ALA A 155 0.77 16.52 2.03
CA ALA A 155 1.90 16.77 1.15
C ALA A 155 2.56 18.13 1.49
N ARG A 156 1.75 19.15 1.75
CA ARG A 156 2.23 20.47 2.18
C ARG A 156 2.91 20.40 3.56
N ALA A 157 2.32 19.69 4.53
CA ALA A 157 2.92 19.54 5.86
C ALA A 157 4.28 18.85 5.80
N VAL A 158 4.38 17.74 5.06
CA VAL A 158 5.64 17.01 4.85
C VAL A 158 6.71 17.90 4.23
N TYR A 159 6.34 18.69 3.21
CA TYR A 159 7.25 19.62 2.52
C TYR A 159 7.69 20.78 3.42
N GLU A 160 6.75 21.47 4.06
CA GLU A 160 7.03 22.64 4.92
C GLU A 160 7.83 22.30 6.18
N LEU A 161 7.66 21.08 6.70
CA LEU A 161 8.45 20.56 7.83
C LEU A 161 9.85 20.06 7.41
N GLY A 162 10.15 20.02 6.12
CA GLY A 162 11.42 19.51 5.62
C GLY A 162 11.65 18.05 5.92
N VAL A 163 10.59 17.25 5.95
CA VAL A 163 10.69 15.78 6.10
C VAL A 163 11.43 15.23 4.88
N PRO A 164 12.53 14.46 5.08
CA PRO A 164 13.38 14.05 3.95
C PRO A 164 12.71 13.08 2.99
N HIS A 165 11.66 12.39 3.42
CA HIS A 165 10.88 11.47 2.60
C HIS A 165 9.60 12.11 2.09
N PRO A 166 9.23 11.92 0.80
CA PRO A 166 7.97 12.43 0.27
C PRO A 166 6.76 11.81 0.99
N LEU A 167 5.60 12.46 0.85
CA LEU A 167 4.36 11.84 1.29
C LEU A 167 4.16 10.51 0.54
N HIS A 168 4.03 9.42 1.29
CA HIS A 168 3.87 8.07 0.74
C HIS A 168 2.38 7.72 0.66
N VAL A 169 1.85 7.48 -0.54
CA VAL A 169 0.40 7.39 -0.76
C VAL A 169 -0.01 6.05 -1.40
N HIS A 170 -0.89 5.34 -0.73
CA HIS A 170 -1.77 4.32 -1.29
C HIS A 170 -3.08 5.02 -1.71
N CYS A 171 -3.34 5.09 -3.00
CA CYS A 171 -4.47 5.82 -3.55
C CYS A 171 -5.83 5.19 -3.22
N SER A 172 -6.90 5.92 -3.45
CA SER A 172 -8.27 5.39 -3.38
C SER A 172 -8.53 4.36 -4.48
N ASN A 173 -9.58 3.55 -4.31
CA ASN A 173 -10.08 2.61 -5.32
C ASN A 173 -9.06 1.54 -5.76
N LEU A 174 -8.21 1.05 -4.85
CA LEU A 174 -7.31 -0.07 -5.14
C LEU A 174 -8.07 -1.24 -5.79
N GLY A 175 -7.55 -1.79 -6.89
CA GLY A 175 -8.10 -2.97 -7.55
C GLY A 175 -9.40 -2.74 -8.35
N VAL A 176 -9.93 -1.52 -8.38
CA VAL A 176 -11.18 -1.20 -9.09
C VAL A 176 -10.90 -0.93 -10.57
N PRO A 177 -11.61 -1.56 -11.52
CA PRO A 177 -11.49 -1.22 -12.93
C PRO A 177 -11.68 0.28 -13.17
N GLY A 178 -10.77 0.89 -13.95
CA GLY A 178 -10.78 2.33 -14.24
C GLY A 178 -10.18 3.21 -13.13
N ASN A 179 -9.55 2.64 -12.10
CA ASN A 179 -8.99 3.38 -10.96
C ASN A 179 -7.79 4.27 -11.33
N PHE A 180 -7.19 4.09 -12.50
CA PHE A 180 -6.11 4.97 -12.96
C PHE A 180 -6.52 6.45 -12.95
N LYS A 181 -7.79 6.76 -13.15
CA LYS A 181 -8.33 8.13 -13.07
C LYS A 181 -8.22 8.69 -11.65
N SER A 182 -8.66 7.92 -10.66
CA SER A 182 -8.51 8.29 -9.24
C SER A 182 -7.04 8.44 -8.85
N THR A 183 -6.17 7.61 -9.39
CA THR A 183 -4.72 7.68 -9.15
C THR A 183 -4.13 8.98 -9.71
N ILE A 184 -4.46 9.34 -10.95
CA ILE A 184 -4.03 10.61 -11.55
C ILE A 184 -4.54 11.81 -10.74
N GLU A 185 -5.80 11.79 -10.31
CA GLU A 185 -6.35 12.86 -9.48
C GLU A 185 -5.72 12.93 -8.09
N THR A 186 -5.29 11.79 -7.52
CA THR A 186 -4.50 11.77 -6.28
C THR A 186 -3.11 12.38 -6.48
N ILE A 187 -2.44 12.10 -7.59
CA ILE A 187 -1.15 12.73 -7.94
C ILE A 187 -1.32 14.25 -8.07
N LYS A 188 -2.35 14.70 -8.77
CA LYS A 188 -2.67 16.13 -8.92
C LYS A 188 -2.98 16.81 -7.56
N ALA A 189 -3.52 16.07 -6.60
CA ALA A 189 -3.83 16.60 -5.27
C ALA A 189 -2.58 17.03 -4.50
N ALA A 190 -1.41 16.50 -4.82
CA ALA A 190 -0.13 16.92 -4.24
C ALA A 190 0.35 18.30 -4.75
N GLU A 191 -0.31 18.89 -5.77
CA GLU A 191 -0.02 20.25 -6.31
C GLU A 191 1.47 20.42 -6.71
N GLY A 192 2.10 19.38 -7.24
CA GLY A 192 3.51 19.37 -7.66
C GLY A 192 4.52 19.21 -6.53
N LEU A 193 4.07 19.08 -5.29
CA LEU A 193 4.93 18.73 -4.16
C LEU A 193 5.41 17.28 -4.25
N PRO A 194 6.54 16.92 -3.61
CA PRO A 194 7.05 15.56 -3.63
C PRO A 194 6.04 14.55 -3.08
N VAL A 195 5.77 13.52 -3.88
CA VAL A 195 4.87 12.42 -3.52
C VAL A 195 5.40 11.09 -4.05
N HIS A 196 5.24 10.05 -3.27
CA HIS A 196 5.52 8.67 -3.66
C HIS A 196 4.23 7.86 -3.71
N ILE A 197 3.90 7.32 -4.88
CA ILE A 197 2.73 6.44 -5.05
C ILE A 197 3.18 5.00 -4.92
N THR A 198 2.67 4.32 -3.90
CA THR A 198 3.05 2.94 -3.60
C THR A 198 2.26 1.93 -4.43
N HIS A 199 2.89 0.78 -4.71
CA HIS A 199 2.31 -0.36 -5.44
C HIS A 199 1.40 0.07 -6.60
N ILE A 200 1.95 0.95 -7.44
CA ILE A 200 1.24 1.65 -8.54
C ILE A 200 0.50 0.69 -9.47
N GLN A 201 0.98 -0.53 -9.61
CA GLN A 201 0.38 -1.59 -10.41
C GLN A 201 -1.09 -1.84 -10.04
N PHE A 202 -1.44 -1.84 -8.74
CA PHE A 202 -2.81 -2.04 -8.26
C PHE A 202 -3.72 -0.81 -8.47
N HIS A 203 -3.13 0.29 -8.91
CA HIS A 203 -3.77 1.57 -9.18
C HIS A 203 -3.74 1.99 -10.65
N SER A 204 -3.31 1.08 -11.54
CA SER A 204 -3.14 1.34 -12.98
C SER A 204 -4.11 0.53 -13.84
N TYR A 205 -5.33 0.33 -13.35
CA TYR A 205 -6.35 -0.41 -14.09
C TYR A 205 -7.21 0.52 -14.95
N GLY A 206 -7.32 0.17 -16.24
CA GLY A 206 -8.32 0.67 -17.16
C GLY A 206 -9.64 -0.11 -17.05
N ASN A 207 -10.63 0.34 -17.78
CA ASN A 207 -11.95 -0.29 -17.86
C ASN A 207 -12.40 -0.58 -19.29
N ASN A 208 -11.42 -0.78 -20.18
CA ASN A 208 -11.65 -1.11 -21.58
C ASN A 208 -11.70 -2.63 -21.79
N GLY A 209 -12.10 -3.03 -23.01
CA GLY A 209 -12.15 -4.43 -23.43
C GLY A 209 -13.37 -5.19 -22.93
N ASP A 210 -13.46 -6.45 -23.35
CA ASP A 210 -14.64 -7.30 -23.14
C ASP A 210 -14.98 -7.57 -21.67
N ARG A 211 -13.98 -7.46 -20.79
CA ARG A 211 -14.15 -7.69 -19.35
C ARG A 211 -14.24 -6.40 -18.53
N ASN A 212 -14.30 -5.24 -19.18
CA ASN A 212 -14.21 -3.93 -18.52
C ASN A 212 -13.02 -3.82 -17.55
N PHE A 213 -11.92 -4.50 -17.86
CA PHE A 213 -10.71 -4.54 -17.06
C PHE A 213 -9.50 -4.66 -17.97
N SER A 214 -8.64 -3.65 -17.95
CA SER A 214 -7.49 -3.51 -18.86
C SER A 214 -6.31 -2.85 -18.16
N SER A 215 -5.15 -2.82 -18.81
CA SER A 215 -4.04 -1.97 -18.41
C SER A 215 -4.35 -0.50 -18.72
N ALA A 216 -3.90 0.39 -17.83
CA ALA A 216 -3.77 1.82 -18.04
C ALA A 216 -2.34 2.29 -17.69
N SER A 217 -1.36 1.39 -17.84
CA SER A 217 0.05 1.69 -17.56
C SER A 217 0.57 2.84 -18.41
N ALA A 218 0.17 2.93 -19.67
CA ALA A 218 0.58 4.00 -20.57
C ALA A 218 0.13 5.38 -20.07
N GLU A 219 -1.12 5.50 -19.64
CA GLU A 219 -1.67 6.73 -19.10
C GLU A 219 -0.99 7.15 -17.80
N ILE A 220 -0.71 6.19 -16.90
CA ILE A 220 -0.03 6.44 -15.63
C ILE A 220 1.42 6.83 -15.84
N THR A 221 2.14 6.11 -16.68
CA THR A 221 3.57 6.39 -16.93
C THR A 221 3.79 7.72 -17.63
N GLU A 222 2.85 8.17 -18.44
CA GLU A 222 2.89 9.52 -19.00
C GLU A 222 2.92 10.59 -17.88
N TYR A 223 2.18 10.39 -16.79
CA TYR A 223 2.23 11.28 -15.63
C TYR A 223 3.53 11.12 -14.85
N ILE A 224 4.01 9.89 -14.64
CA ILE A 224 5.30 9.64 -13.96
C ILE A 224 6.45 10.35 -14.70
N ASN A 225 6.48 10.23 -16.01
CA ASN A 225 7.53 10.84 -16.83
C ASN A 225 7.49 12.39 -16.81
N LYS A 226 6.30 12.98 -16.78
CA LYS A 226 6.11 14.45 -16.83
C LYS A 226 6.30 15.16 -15.50
N ILE A 227 6.04 14.53 -14.37
CA ILE A 227 6.04 15.20 -13.06
C ILE A 227 7.38 14.97 -12.37
N PRO A 228 8.22 16.01 -12.15
CA PRO A 228 9.58 15.84 -11.62
C PRO A 228 9.64 15.21 -10.22
N ASN A 229 8.71 15.60 -9.34
CA ASN A 229 8.70 15.25 -7.92
C ASN A 229 7.82 14.02 -7.61
N LEU A 230 7.50 13.23 -8.62
CA LEU A 230 6.73 12.00 -8.49
C LEU A 230 7.64 10.79 -8.58
N THR A 231 7.56 9.93 -7.58
CA THR A 231 8.17 8.60 -7.60
C THR A 231 7.12 7.54 -7.31
N CYS A 232 7.38 6.31 -7.69
CA CYS A 232 6.48 5.20 -7.39
C CYS A 232 7.22 3.88 -7.19
N ASP A 233 6.61 2.96 -6.47
CA ASP A 233 7.00 1.56 -6.47
C ASP A 233 5.92 0.70 -7.15
N VAL A 234 6.34 -0.39 -7.76
CA VAL A 234 5.43 -1.19 -8.59
C VAL A 234 4.54 -2.09 -7.76
N GLY A 235 5.03 -2.73 -6.71
CA GLY A 235 4.26 -3.76 -6.00
C GLY A 235 4.03 -5.01 -6.84
N GLN A 236 5.07 -5.45 -7.59
CA GLN A 236 4.98 -6.50 -8.59
C GLN A 236 4.39 -7.81 -8.07
N VAL A 237 3.34 -8.27 -8.73
CA VAL A 237 2.74 -9.58 -8.51
C VAL A 237 3.66 -10.66 -9.05
N LEU A 238 3.81 -11.76 -8.32
CA LEU A 238 4.46 -12.98 -8.77
C LEU A 238 3.50 -14.16 -8.61
N PHE A 239 3.44 -15.04 -9.61
CA PHE A 239 2.60 -16.23 -9.54
C PHE A 239 3.08 -17.17 -8.45
N GLY A 240 2.19 -17.54 -7.54
CA GLY A 240 2.50 -18.36 -6.38
C GLY A 240 1.66 -18.02 -5.15
N GLN A 241 1.96 -18.67 -4.06
CA GLN A 241 1.29 -18.46 -2.77
C GLN A 241 1.75 -17.18 -2.10
N THR A 242 0.82 -16.47 -1.50
CA THR A 242 1.08 -15.30 -0.66
C THR A 242 -0.06 -15.08 0.34
N ALA A 243 0.04 -14.02 1.14
CA ALA A 243 -1.05 -13.45 1.91
C ALA A 243 -1.33 -12.04 1.41
N THR A 244 -2.58 -11.67 1.25
CA THR A 244 -2.94 -10.32 0.83
C THR A 244 -3.72 -9.61 1.92
N MET A 245 -3.41 -8.34 2.13
CA MET A 245 -4.20 -7.41 2.92
C MET A 245 -4.99 -6.55 1.95
N SER A 246 -6.32 -6.60 2.04
CA SER A 246 -7.18 -5.87 1.12
C SER A 246 -8.54 -5.66 1.77
N GLY A 247 -9.38 -4.82 1.18
CA GLY A 247 -10.72 -4.59 1.69
C GLY A 247 -11.05 -3.14 1.98
N ASP A 248 -10.45 -2.22 1.22
CA ASP A 248 -10.64 -0.79 1.48
C ASP A 248 -12.04 -0.29 1.20
N SER A 249 -12.80 -0.97 0.35
CA SER A 249 -14.14 -0.50 0.00
C SER A 249 -15.06 -1.58 -0.58
N MET A 250 -16.37 -1.34 -0.54
CA MET A 250 -17.36 -2.19 -1.21
C MET A 250 -17.24 -2.18 -2.74
N LYS A 251 -16.66 -1.13 -3.33
CA LYS A 251 -16.36 -1.13 -4.77
C LYS A 251 -15.36 -2.22 -5.12
N GLN A 252 -14.31 -2.39 -4.33
CA GLN A 252 -13.34 -3.47 -4.51
C GLN A 252 -14.00 -4.82 -4.30
N HIS A 253 -14.81 -4.98 -3.26
CA HIS A 253 -15.58 -6.18 -3.05
C HIS A 253 -16.51 -6.50 -4.23
N ALA A 254 -17.17 -5.52 -4.81
CA ALA A 254 -18.03 -5.72 -5.99
C ALA A 254 -17.26 -6.24 -7.22
N ASN A 255 -15.95 -6.08 -7.26
CA ASN A 255 -15.07 -6.61 -8.32
C ASN A 255 -14.42 -7.96 -7.98
N HIS A 256 -14.76 -8.56 -6.84
CA HIS A 256 -14.14 -9.82 -6.39
C HIS A 256 -14.26 -10.96 -7.40
N SER A 257 -15.35 -11.00 -8.16
CA SER A 257 -15.57 -12.01 -9.21
C SER A 257 -14.52 -11.99 -10.34
N HIS A 258 -13.76 -10.91 -10.48
CA HIS A 258 -12.66 -10.80 -11.42
C HIS A 258 -11.36 -11.44 -10.88
N ALA A 259 -11.26 -11.64 -9.58
CA ALA A 259 -10.13 -12.30 -8.93
C ALA A 259 -10.45 -13.78 -8.67
N HIS A 260 -9.47 -14.66 -8.88
CA HIS A 260 -9.67 -16.09 -8.66
C HIS A 260 -8.42 -16.72 -8.01
N PRO A 261 -8.52 -17.33 -6.83
CA PRO A 261 -9.69 -17.42 -5.95
C PRO A 261 -10.12 -16.05 -5.40
N ASP A 262 -11.32 -16.03 -4.85
CA ASP A 262 -11.93 -14.82 -4.30
C ASP A 262 -11.05 -14.19 -3.20
N LYS A 263 -10.67 -12.94 -3.41
CA LYS A 263 -9.83 -12.17 -2.49
C LYS A 263 -10.57 -11.73 -1.22
N TRP A 264 -11.90 -11.80 -1.24
CA TRP A 264 -12.81 -11.17 -0.30
C TRP A 264 -13.61 -12.18 0.50
N LEU A 265 -12.99 -13.29 0.88
CA LEU A 265 -13.66 -14.40 1.57
C LEU A 265 -14.26 -14.00 2.93
N CYS A 266 -13.75 -12.95 3.57
CA CYS A 266 -14.15 -12.57 4.91
C CYS A 266 -14.27 -11.04 5.02
N MET A 267 -15.43 -10.50 4.67
CA MET A 267 -15.74 -9.08 4.88
C MET A 267 -15.74 -8.68 6.36
N ASP A 268 -15.96 -9.64 7.25
CA ASP A 268 -16.04 -9.40 8.70
C ASP A 268 -14.66 -9.33 9.37
N ILE A 269 -13.58 -9.70 8.66
CA ILE A 269 -12.22 -9.61 9.17
C ILE A 269 -11.63 -8.27 8.76
N GLU A 270 -12.10 -7.22 9.39
CA GLU A 270 -11.54 -5.89 9.26
C GLU A 270 -10.76 -5.55 10.54
N CYS A 271 -9.49 -5.20 10.38
CA CYS A 271 -8.78 -4.56 11.46
C CYS A 271 -9.18 -3.06 11.53
N GLU A 272 -8.79 -2.36 12.57
CA GLU A 272 -9.08 -0.92 12.72
C GLU A 272 -8.66 -0.07 11.52
N ALA A 273 -7.73 -0.58 10.71
CA ALA A 273 -7.30 0.08 9.48
C ALA A 273 -8.22 -0.17 8.27
N GLY A 274 -9.35 -0.86 8.46
CA GLY A 274 -10.33 -1.13 7.40
C GLY A 274 -9.85 -2.10 6.32
N CYS A 275 -8.98 -3.06 6.67
CA CYS A 275 -8.46 -4.06 5.75
C CYS A 275 -8.58 -5.48 6.32
N GLY A 276 -8.81 -6.45 5.44
CA GLY A 276 -8.77 -7.86 5.75
C GLY A 276 -7.43 -8.51 5.36
N VAL A 277 -7.12 -9.66 5.94
CA VAL A 277 -5.96 -10.49 5.58
C VAL A 277 -6.46 -11.85 5.14
N VAL A 278 -6.07 -12.28 3.95
CA VAL A 278 -6.49 -13.57 3.38
C VAL A 278 -5.32 -14.28 2.69
N PRO A 279 -5.25 -15.63 2.76
CA PRO A 279 -4.37 -16.40 1.89
C PRO A 279 -4.78 -16.20 0.43
N PHE A 280 -3.79 -16.05 -0.45
CA PHE A 280 -4.06 -15.85 -1.86
C PHE A 280 -3.01 -16.55 -2.72
N LYS A 281 -3.44 -17.10 -3.85
CA LYS A 281 -2.55 -17.68 -4.85
C LYS A 281 -2.73 -16.99 -6.17
N TYR A 282 -1.71 -16.24 -6.59
CA TYR A 282 -1.66 -15.71 -7.94
C TYR A 282 -1.40 -16.82 -8.96
N THR A 283 -2.17 -16.85 -10.05
CA THR A 283 -2.02 -17.83 -11.12
C THR A 283 -1.99 -17.14 -12.48
N ASP A 284 -1.17 -17.68 -13.39
CA ASP A 284 -1.06 -17.20 -14.77
C ASP A 284 -2.31 -17.48 -15.61
N GLN A 285 -3.12 -18.46 -15.20
CA GLN A 285 -4.40 -18.78 -15.84
C GLN A 285 -5.52 -17.80 -15.48
N SER A 286 -5.36 -17.04 -14.40
CA SER A 286 -6.29 -15.97 -14.04
C SER A 286 -6.02 -14.75 -14.90
N PHE A 287 -7.01 -14.33 -15.68
CA PHE A 287 -6.92 -13.11 -16.51
C PHE A 287 -6.50 -11.88 -15.68
N VAL A 288 -7.09 -11.72 -14.48
CA VAL A 288 -6.78 -10.59 -13.61
C VAL A 288 -5.34 -10.66 -13.11
N ASN A 289 -4.87 -11.84 -12.70
CA ASN A 289 -3.49 -11.98 -12.20
C ASN A 289 -2.46 -11.81 -13.33
N ALA A 290 -2.74 -12.33 -14.53
CA ALA A 290 -1.89 -12.11 -15.69
C ALA A 290 -1.84 -10.64 -16.10
N LEU A 291 -2.98 -9.94 -16.05
CA LEU A 291 -3.04 -8.51 -16.29
C LEU A 291 -2.24 -7.72 -15.24
N GLN A 292 -2.36 -8.08 -13.96
CA GLN A 292 -1.60 -7.47 -12.87
C GLN A 292 -0.09 -7.63 -13.08
N TRP A 293 0.35 -8.81 -13.50
CA TRP A 293 1.75 -9.04 -13.89
C TRP A 293 2.18 -8.13 -15.04
N ALA A 294 1.38 -8.08 -16.11
CA ALA A 294 1.66 -7.28 -17.30
C ALA A 294 1.74 -5.78 -16.98
N ILE A 295 0.82 -5.26 -16.18
CA ILE A 295 0.80 -3.85 -15.77
C ILE A 295 2.12 -3.46 -15.07
N GLY A 296 2.61 -4.30 -14.18
CA GLY A 296 3.88 -4.01 -13.51
C GLY A 296 5.06 -3.97 -14.49
N LEU A 297 5.15 -4.94 -15.40
CA LEU A 297 6.17 -4.97 -16.43
C LEU A 297 6.07 -3.76 -17.38
N GLU A 298 4.86 -3.44 -17.86
CA GLU A 298 4.63 -2.26 -18.70
C GLU A 298 5.06 -0.97 -18.01
N THR A 299 4.76 -0.82 -16.71
CA THR A 299 5.13 0.37 -15.95
C THR A 299 6.66 0.54 -15.90
N PHE A 300 7.42 -0.55 -15.72
CA PHE A 300 8.89 -0.49 -15.79
C PHE A 300 9.38 -0.10 -17.18
N LEU A 301 8.82 -0.70 -18.23
CA LEU A 301 9.26 -0.49 -19.61
C LEU A 301 8.93 0.92 -20.15
N LEU A 302 7.84 1.52 -19.66
CA LEU A 302 7.35 2.82 -20.13
C LEU A 302 7.86 4.00 -19.29
N THR A 303 8.45 3.75 -18.12
CA THR A 303 9.06 4.80 -17.31
C THR A 303 10.43 5.16 -17.86
N GLU A 304 10.60 6.41 -18.29
CA GLU A 304 11.83 6.90 -18.95
C GLU A 304 13.00 7.10 -17.96
N ASP A 305 12.69 7.56 -16.74
CA ASP A 305 13.66 7.84 -15.69
C ASP A 305 13.66 6.73 -14.64
N PRO A 306 14.70 5.88 -14.58
CA PRO A 306 14.76 4.77 -13.64
C PRO A 306 14.81 5.21 -12.17
N ASP A 307 15.16 6.46 -11.88
CA ASP A 307 15.16 6.99 -10.51
C ASP A 307 13.76 7.29 -9.98
N LYS A 308 12.74 7.20 -10.83
CA LYS A 308 11.34 7.43 -10.45
C LYS A 308 10.56 6.17 -10.13
N ILE A 309 11.10 4.98 -10.42
CA ILE A 309 10.38 3.72 -10.27
C ILE A 309 11.19 2.68 -9.52
N PHE A 310 10.57 2.02 -8.54
CA PHE A 310 11.24 1.05 -7.69
C PHE A 310 10.54 -0.31 -7.76
N LEU A 311 11.35 -1.38 -7.76
CA LEU A 311 10.86 -2.74 -7.67
C LEU A 311 10.50 -3.05 -6.22
N THR A 312 9.22 -3.34 -5.98
CA THR A 312 8.71 -3.90 -4.73
C THR A 312 7.75 -5.04 -5.03
N THR A 313 7.37 -5.80 -4.01
CA THR A 313 6.29 -6.79 -4.10
C THR A 313 5.09 -6.40 -3.24
N ASP A 314 5.13 -5.22 -2.63
CA ASP A 314 4.15 -4.84 -1.60
C ASP A 314 3.97 -5.95 -0.56
N HIS A 315 5.10 -6.53 -0.13
CA HIS A 315 5.11 -7.71 0.74
C HIS A 315 4.13 -7.58 1.92
N PRO A 316 3.22 -8.56 2.12
CA PRO A 316 3.08 -9.83 1.37
C PRO A 316 2.09 -9.79 0.19
N ASN A 317 1.49 -8.65 -0.14
CA ASN A 317 0.34 -8.56 -1.04
C ASN A 317 0.60 -9.05 -2.48
N GLY A 318 1.62 -8.58 -3.15
CA GLY A 318 1.96 -8.98 -4.52
C GLY A 318 2.76 -10.29 -4.56
N ALA A 319 3.69 -10.44 -3.63
CA ALA A 319 4.49 -11.65 -3.43
C ALA A 319 5.24 -11.58 -2.08
N PRO A 320 5.71 -12.73 -1.55
CA PRO A 320 6.66 -12.74 -0.46
C PRO A 320 7.94 -11.99 -0.84
N PHE A 321 8.55 -11.23 0.09
CA PHE A 321 9.81 -10.55 -0.18
C PHE A 321 10.95 -11.53 -0.50
N THR A 322 10.89 -12.76 -0.04
CA THR A 322 11.83 -13.83 -0.39
C THR A 322 11.84 -14.18 -1.88
N SER A 323 10.85 -13.71 -2.63
CA SER A 323 10.73 -13.92 -4.08
C SER A 323 11.54 -12.94 -4.93
N TYR A 324 12.14 -11.90 -4.35
CA TYR A 324 12.89 -10.89 -5.12
C TYR A 324 13.94 -11.45 -6.07
N PRO A 325 14.80 -12.41 -5.69
CA PRO A 325 15.79 -12.96 -6.62
C PRO A 325 15.15 -13.61 -7.86
N HIS A 326 14.03 -14.31 -7.65
CA HIS A 326 13.30 -14.92 -8.74
C HIS A 326 12.59 -13.89 -9.62
N LEU A 327 11.98 -12.88 -8.99
CA LEU A 327 11.33 -11.79 -9.70
C LEU A 327 12.31 -11.00 -10.57
N ILE A 328 13.47 -10.63 -10.02
CA ILE A 328 14.53 -9.95 -10.78
C ILE A 328 14.95 -10.78 -11.99
N LYS A 329 15.15 -12.09 -11.81
CA LYS A 329 15.48 -12.98 -12.90
C LYS A 329 14.42 -12.96 -14.01
N LEU A 330 13.13 -13.05 -13.64
CA LEU A 330 12.02 -13.03 -14.62
C LEU A 330 11.90 -11.69 -15.36
N LEU A 331 12.26 -10.59 -14.73
CA LEU A 331 12.24 -9.26 -15.36
C LEU A 331 13.46 -9.03 -16.29
N MET A 332 14.52 -9.81 -16.13
CA MET A 332 15.74 -9.72 -16.93
C MET A 332 15.76 -10.69 -18.12
N ASP A 333 14.97 -11.76 -18.08
CA ASP A 333 14.83 -12.76 -19.16
C ASP A 333 13.88 -12.28 -20.26
#